data_eab67bb32c726c8b473a1df450727bc5
#
_entry.id   eab67bb32c726c8b473a1df450727bc5
#
_cell.length_a   1.000
_cell.length_b   1.000
_cell.length_c   1.000
_cell.angle_alpha   90.00
_cell.angle_beta   90.00
_cell.angle_gamma   90.00
#
_symmetry.space_group_name_H-M   'P 1'
#
loop_
_entity.id
_entity.type
_entity.pdbx_description
1 polymer ?
#
loop_
_entity_poly.entity_id
_entity_poly.type
_entity_poly.pdbx_seq_one_letter_code
_entity_poly.pdbx_strand_id
1 'polypeptide(L)'
;MEIKIQNLHNQAVDAALDHNWQKAIELHKKILDISPNNIDAFLGLGFAYMQFGDLTQAKNYYKKALDVDPINIIARNNLDKLVILSKKGHSHATVDKNDFVMNPEIFMNIKGKTRTIVLLNLGQSEVIAGLKIGERVFLKNKKRRLEIRNKKEEYVGCLPDDISKRLLFFLESSSEYEVIIKEATKSNVEIFVRELKKGSKVKNFISF
;
A
#
# COMPACT_ATOMS: atom_id res chain seq x y z
N MET A 1 32.31 -5.86 1.90
CA MET A 1 31.50 -4.73 2.42
C MET A 1 30.07 -4.86 1.93
N GLU A 2 29.80 -5.02 0.64
CA GLU A 2 28.47 -5.20 0.04
C GLU A 2 27.67 -6.36 0.62
N ILE A 3 28.25 -7.55 0.77
CA ILE A 3 27.58 -8.73 1.34
C ILE A 3 27.06 -8.43 2.75
N LYS A 4 27.79 -7.65 3.56
CA LYS A 4 27.36 -7.27 4.91
C LYS A 4 26.18 -6.30 4.87
N ILE A 5 26.19 -5.34 3.96
CA ILE A 5 25.07 -4.40 3.74
C ILE A 5 23.83 -5.16 3.28
N GLN A 6 23.97 -6.06 2.30
CA GLN A 6 22.86 -6.87 1.79
C GLN A 6 22.25 -7.75 2.89
N ASN A 7 23.08 -8.35 3.76
CA ASN A 7 22.58 -9.15 4.87
C ASN A 7 21.80 -8.29 5.88
N LEU A 8 22.32 -7.12 6.24
CA LEU A 8 21.62 -6.18 7.11
C LEU A 8 20.32 -5.68 6.49
N HIS A 9 20.30 -5.45 5.18
CA HIS A 9 19.10 -5.05 4.45
C HIS A 9 18.02 -6.15 4.49
N ASN A 10 18.39 -7.39 4.21
CA ASN A 10 17.46 -8.52 4.28
C ASN A 10 16.87 -8.65 5.70
N GLN A 11 17.72 -8.59 6.74
CA GLN A 11 17.25 -8.62 8.13
C GLN A 11 16.32 -7.46 8.48
N ALA A 12 16.56 -6.25 7.92
CA ALA A 12 15.70 -5.10 8.13
C ALA A 12 14.34 -5.28 7.45
N VAL A 13 14.32 -5.88 6.26
CA VAL A 13 13.08 -6.25 5.55
C VAL A 13 12.30 -7.29 6.36
N ASP A 14 12.95 -8.35 6.84
CA ASP A 14 12.30 -9.38 7.67
C ASP A 14 11.71 -8.76 8.94
N ALA A 15 12.46 -7.88 9.63
CA ALA A 15 11.97 -7.18 10.80
C ALA A 15 10.76 -6.28 10.47
N ALA A 16 10.74 -5.65 9.30
CA ALA A 16 9.61 -4.85 8.84
C ALA A 16 8.38 -5.72 8.52
N LEU A 17 8.57 -6.89 7.92
CA LEU A 17 7.51 -7.87 7.67
C LEU A 17 6.89 -8.38 8.98
N ASP A 18 7.70 -8.54 10.02
CA ASP A 18 7.28 -8.91 11.38
C ASP A 18 6.70 -7.71 12.17
N HIS A 19 6.52 -6.54 11.55
CA HIS A 19 6.12 -5.29 12.19
C HIS A 19 7.03 -4.85 13.34
N ASN A 20 8.26 -5.32 13.41
CA ASN A 20 9.26 -4.91 14.37
C ASN A 20 10.02 -3.68 13.88
N TRP A 21 9.32 -2.54 13.88
CA TRP A 21 9.82 -1.28 13.33
C TRP A 21 11.07 -0.79 14.03
N GLN A 22 11.16 -1.00 15.34
CA GLN A 22 12.34 -0.63 16.13
C GLN A 22 13.59 -1.36 15.63
N LYS A 23 13.50 -2.67 15.43
CA LYS A 23 14.61 -3.48 14.90
C LYS A 23 14.96 -3.10 13.46
N ALA A 24 13.96 -2.82 12.63
CA ALA A 24 14.20 -2.35 11.27
C ALA A 24 14.96 -1.02 11.25
N ILE A 25 14.60 -0.06 12.14
CA ILE A 25 15.30 1.22 12.30
C ILE A 25 16.77 0.99 12.70
N GLU A 26 17.02 0.13 13.68
CA GLU A 26 18.39 -0.18 14.14
C GLU A 26 19.24 -0.79 13.03
N LEU A 27 18.68 -1.71 12.26
CA LEU A 27 19.40 -2.37 11.17
C LEU A 27 19.73 -1.40 10.03
N HIS A 28 18.78 -0.55 9.63
CA HIS A 28 19.04 0.47 8.62
C HIS A 28 20.07 1.52 9.09
N LYS A 29 20.10 1.88 10.38
CA LYS A 29 21.15 2.74 10.93
C LYS A 29 22.52 2.09 10.83
N LYS A 30 22.65 0.78 11.14
CA LYS A 30 23.91 0.04 10.95
C LYS A 30 24.37 0.01 9.49
N ILE A 31 23.46 0.05 8.53
CA ILE A 31 23.82 0.20 7.12
C ILE A 31 24.43 1.59 6.87
N LEU A 32 23.85 2.66 7.44
CA LEU A 32 24.40 4.01 7.30
C LEU A 32 25.75 4.19 7.98
N ASP A 33 26.03 3.46 9.06
CA ASP A 33 27.37 3.44 9.70
C ASP A 33 28.43 2.88 8.74
N ILE A 34 28.04 1.98 7.84
CA ILE A 34 28.93 1.37 6.83
C ILE A 34 28.97 2.19 5.54
N SER A 35 27.81 2.69 5.12
CA SER A 35 27.61 3.45 3.90
C SER A 35 26.71 4.66 4.16
N PRO A 36 27.30 5.82 4.52
CA PRO A 36 26.57 7.00 5.00
C PRO A 36 25.56 7.60 4.02
N ASN A 37 25.71 7.36 2.72
CA ASN A 37 24.84 7.85 1.66
C ASN A 37 24.00 6.73 1.01
N ASN A 38 23.74 5.65 1.73
CA ASN A 38 22.95 4.55 1.21
C ASN A 38 21.48 4.96 1.10
N ILE A 39 20.98 5.08 -0.12
CA ILE A 39 19.62 5.53 -0.43
C ILE A 39 18.58 4.55 0.12
N ASP A 40 18.80 3.24 -0.04
CA ASP A 40 17.86 2.21 0.41
C ASP A 40 17.71 2.24 1.94
N ALA A 41 18.81 2.51 2.66
CA ALA A 41 18.76 2.69 4.10
C ALA A 41 18.00 3.96 4.51
N PHE A 42 18.14 5.06 3.79
CA PHE A 42 17.32 6.26 4.03
C PHE A 42 15.84 6.01 3.75
N LEU A 43 15.51 5.35 2.65
CA LEU A 43 14.12 4.98 2.31
C LEU A 43 13.53 4.03 3.36
N GLY A 44 14.29 3.01 3.77
CA GLY A 44 13.88 2.07 4.81
C GLY A 44 13.66 2.72 6.17
N LEU A 45 14.54 3.65 6.58
CA LEU A 45 14.35 4.47 7.79
C LEU A 45 13.12 5.36 7.69
N GLY A 46 12.93 6.04 6.56
CA GLY A 46 11.74 6.85 6.32
C GLY A 46 10.46 6.04 6.47
N PHE A 47 10.43 4.85 5.89
CA PHE A 47 9.29 3.94 5.98
C PHE A 47 9.09 3.41 7.42
N ALA A 48 10.14 2.91 8.06
CA ALA A 48 10.06 2.35 9.40
C ALA A 48 9.62 3.40 10.43
N TYR A 49 10.14 4.63 10.37
CA TYR A 49 9.69 5.72 11.23
C TYR A 49 8.25 6.15 10.94
N MET A 50 7.83 6.15 9.67
CA MET A 50 6.43 6.44 9.32
C MET A 50 5.48 5.40 9.93
N GLN A 51 5.83 4.12 9.88
CA GLN A 51 5.04 3.05 10.49
C GLN A 51 5.10 3.06 12.02
N PHE A 52 6.23 3.46 12.59
CA PHE A 52 6.40 3.66 14.04
C PHE A 52 5.59 4.85 14.58
N GLY A 53 5.15 5.76 13.68
CA GLY A 53 4.36 6.94 14.03
C GLY A 53 5.19 8.22 14.19
N ASP A 54 6.52 8.19 14.04
CA ASP A 54 7.36 9.36 14.05
C ASP A 54 7.46 9.99 12.66
N LEU A 55 6.44 10.77 12.31
CA LEU A 55 6.35 11.43 11.00
C LEU A 55 7.47 12.47 10.79
N THR A 56 8.02 13.01 11.87
CA THR A 56 9.10 14.00 11.80
C THR A 56 10.39 13.33 11.34
N GLN A 57 10.77 12.22 11.96
CA GLN A 57 11.93 11.44 11.54
C GLN A 57 11.74 10.85 10.15
N ALA A 58 10.55 10.32 9.86
CA ALA A 58 10.23 9.82 8.52
C ALA A 58 10.50 10.89 7.44
N LYS A 59 9.97 12.11 7.65
CA LYS A 59 10.19 13.25 6.75
C LYS A 59 11.68 13.59 6.58
N ASN A 60 12.45 13.56 7.68
CA ASN A 60 13.86 13.86 7.67
C ASN A 60 14.65 12.84 6.80
N TYR A 61 14.38 11.55 6.97
CA TYR A 61 15.09 10.51 6.22
C TYR A 61 14.70 10.49 4.73
N TYR A 62 13.44 10.74 4.36
CA TYR A 62 13.08 10.88 2.96
C TYR A 62 13.71 12.12 2.30
N LYS A 63 13.90 13.23 3.04
CA LYS A 63 14.67 14.37 2.53
C LYS A 63 16.12 13.99 2.26
N LYS A 64 16.78 13.30 3.21
CA LYS A 64 18.15 12.79 3.01
C LYS A 64 18.26 11.87 1.80
N ALA A 65 17.26 11.05 1.53
CA ALA A 65 17.22 10.25 0.30
C ALA A 65 17.19 11.14 -0.95
N LEU A 66 16.42 12.24 -0.95
CA LEU A 66 16.37 13.20 -2.06
C LEU A 66 17.62 14.08 -2.17
N ASP A 67 18.33 14.32 -1.06
CA ASP A 67 19.63 15.00 -1.11
C ASP A 67 20.67 14.17 -1.87
N VAL A 68 20.58 12.83 -1.80
CA VAL A 68 21.44 11.90 -2.54
C VAL A 68 20.93 11.63 -3.95
N ASP A 69 19.63 11.42 -4.10
CA ASP A 69 18.96 11.17 -5.39
C ASP A 69 17.71 12.09 -5.53
N PRO A 70 17.88 13.28 -6.12
CA PRO A 70 16.81 14.28 -6.24
C PRO A 70 15.61 13.83 -7.09
N ILE A 71 15.75 12.80 -7.92
CA ILE A 71 14.67 12.26 -8.77
C ILE A 71 13.99 11.02 -8.16
N ASN A 72 14.36 10.63 -6.96
CA ASN A 72 13.81 9.44 -6.31
C ASN A 72 12.29 9.54 -6.10
N ILE A 73 11.56 8.76 -6.87
CA ILE A 73 10.09 8.78 -6.88
C ILE A 73 9.52 8.29 -5.55
N ILE A 74 10.14 7.28 -4.92
CA ILE A 74 9.66 6.70 -3.65
C ILE A 74 9.75 7.74 -2.53
N ALA A 75 10.90 8.42 -2.40
CA ALA A 75 11.09 9.46 -1.39
C ALA A 75 10.12 10.63 -1.60
N ARG A 76 9.93 11.06 -2.85
CA ARG A 76 9.02 12.17 -3.20
C ARG A 76 7.57 11.85 -2.85
N ASN A 77 7.06 10.69 -3.28
CA ASN A 77 5.69 10.27 -3.02
C ASN A 77 5.42 10.14 -1.51
N ASN A 78 6.37 9.60 -0.75
CA ASN A 78 6.22 9.48 0.70
C ASN A 78 6.29 10.84 1.42
N LEU A 79 7.11 11.77 0.95
CA LEU A 79 7.10 13.15 1.48
C LEU A 79 5.77 13.84 1.25
N ASP A 80 5.19 13.73 0.06
CA ASP A 80 3.87 14.30 -0.25
C ASP A 80 2.80 13.69 0.67
N LYS A 81 2.84 12.38 0.88
CA LYS A 81 1.96 11.67 1.81
C LYS A 81 2.11 12.19 3.24
N LEU A 82 3.34 12.34 3.73
CA LEU A 82 3.62 12.85 5.08
C LEU A 82 3.14 14.29 5.28
N VAL A 83 3.26 15.16 4.26
CA VAL A 83 2.74 16.54 4.33
C VAL A 83 1.23 16.55 4.53
N ILE A 84 0.50 15.66 3.87
CA ILE A 84 -0.96 15.56 4.02
C ILE A 84 -1.31 15.02 5.41
N LEU A 85 -0.64 13.95 5.85
CA LEU A 85 -0.90 13.32 7.15
C LEU A 85 -0.59 14.26 8.33
N SER A 86 0.48 15.05 8.24
CA SER A 86 0.86 15.99 9.31
C SER A 86 -0.16 17.11 9.53
N LYS A 87 -0.89 17.54 8.48
CA LYS A 87 -1.94 18.55 8.60
C LYS A 87 -3.15 18.10 9.42
N LYS A 88 -3.42 16.80 9.50
CA LYS A 88 -4.55 16.21 10.25
C LYS A 88 -4.26 15.98 11.74
N GLY A 89 -3.08 16.32 12.24
CA GLY A 89 -2.71 16.04 13.64
C GLY A 89 -2.59 14.55 13.98
N HIS A 90 -2.43 13.69 12.99
CA HIS A 90 -2.24 12.25 13.19
C HIS A 90 -0.78 11.96 13.59
N SER A 91 -0.44 12.26 14.86
CA SER A 91 0.88 11.93 15.42
C SER A 91 1.03 10.46 15.82
N HIS A 92 -0.04 9.70 15.92
CA HIS A 92 -0.04 8.27 16.24
C HIS A 92 -1.12 7.54 15.45
N ALA A 93 -0.81 7.14 14.24
CA ALA A 93 -1.55 6.05 13.62
C ALA A 93 -1.06 4.74 14.27
N THR A 94 -1.68 4.33 15.38
CA THR A 94 -1.49 2.99 15.91
C THR A 94 -1.89 2.00 14.83
N VAL A 95 -0.93 1.26 14.33
CA VAL A 95 -1.15 0.20 13.34
C VAL A 95 -1.88 -0.92 14.07
N ASP A 96 -3.15 -1.10 13.74
CA ASP A 96 -3.87 -2.30 14.13
C ASP A 96 -3.19 -3.48 13.42
N LYS A 97 -2.51 -4.33 14.19
CA LYS A 97 -1.69 -5.44 13.67
C LYS A 97 -2.47 -6.42 12.80
N ASN A 98 -3.80 -6.41 12.88
CA ASN A 98 -4.68 -7.35 12.19
C ASN A 98 -5.14 -6.89 10.79
N ASP A 99 -4.88 -5.65 10.40
CA ASP A 99 -5.42 -5.08 9.15
C ASP A 99 -4.41 -5.10 7.99
N PHE A 100 -3.20 -5.61 8.20
CA PHE A 100 -2.11 -5.51 7.26
C PHE A 100 -1.43 -6.85 7.02
N VAL A 101 -1.60 -7.43 5.85
CA VAL A 101 -0.92 -8.66 5.46
C VAL A 101 0.21 -8.29 4.50
N MET A 102 1.44 -8.22 5.00
CA MET A 102 2.65 -8.05 4.18
C MET A 102 3.18 -9.40 3.68
N ASN A 103 2.35 -10.18 3.00
CA ASN A 103 2.83 -11.35 2.28
C ASN A 103 2.91 -11.00 0.78
N PRO A 104 4.09 -11.00 0.14
CA PRO A 104 4.22 -10.76 -1.30
C PRO A 104 3.35 -11.68 -2.16
N GLU A 105 3.03 -12.87 -1.67
CA GLU A 105 2.14 -13.83 -2.35
C GLU A 105 0.70 -13.34 -2.48
N ILE A 106 0.28 -12.34 -1.69
CA ILE A 106 -1.07 -11.75 -1.81
C ILE A 106 -1.30 -11.18 -3.20
N PHE A 107 -0.26 -10.64 -3.83
CA PHE A 107 -0.32 -10.04 -5.15
C PHE A 107 0.01 -11.03 -6.28
N MET A 108 -0.03 -12.34 -6.00
CA MET A 108 0.23 -13.36 -7.01
C MET A 108 -0.87 -13.33 -8.08
N ASN A 109 -0.45 -13.17 -9.33
CA ASN A 109 -1.36 -13.16 -10.46
C ASN A 109 -1.83 -14.58 -10.80
N ILE A 110 -3.12 -14.84 -10.67
CA ILE A 110 -3.77 -16.08 -11.06
C ILE A 110 -4.69 -15.76 -12.24
N LYS A 111 -4.36 -16.29 -13.43
CA LYS A 111 -5.11 -16.05 -14.66
C LYS A 111 -6.61 -16.33 -14.46
N GLY A 112 -7.43 -15.35 -14.79
CA GLY A 112 -8.89 -15.45 -14.69
C GLY A 112 -9.48 -15.29 -13.30
N LYS A 113 -8.65 -15.18 -12.24
CA LYS A 113 -9.09 -15.03 -10.85
C LYS A 113 -8.61 -13.73 -10.19
N THR A 114 -7.53 -13.15 -10.69
CA THR A 114 -6.96 -11.93 -10.10
C THR A 114 -6.73 -10.87 -11.16
N ARG A 115 -6.81 -9.60 -10.75
CA ARG A 115 -6.51 -8.44 -11.61
C ARG A 115 -6.05 -7.26 -10.78
N THR A 116 -5.02 -6.56 -11.26
CA THR A 116 -4.68 -5.21 -10.81
C THR A 116 -5.52 -4.20 -11.57
N ILE A 117 -6.11 -3.23 -10.87
CA ILE A 117 -7.00 -2.21 -11.44
C ILE A 117 -6.59 -0.85 -10.88
N VAL A 118 -6.42 0.12 -11.79
CA VAL A 118 -6.24 1.53 -11.44
C VAL A 118 -7.62 2.14 -11.16
N LEU A 119 -7.74 2.82 -10.02
CA LEU A 119 -8.98 3.49 -9.66
C LEU A 119 -9.12 4.84 -10.39
N LEU A 120 -10.35 5.17 -10.71
CA LEU A 120 -10.75 6.46 -11.29
C LEU A 120 -11.41 7.33 -10.23
N ASN A 121 -11.48 8.64 -10.50
CA ASN A 121 -12.17 9.62 -9.65
C ASN A 121 -11.80 9.46 -8.17
N LEU A 122 -10.51 9.58 -7.86
CA LEU A 122 -9.99 9.36 -6.52
C LEU A 122 -10.69 10.25 -5.48
N GLY A 123 -10.80 9.74 -4.26
CA GLY A 123 -11.36 10.43 -3.10
C GLY A 123 -10.49 11.57 -2.59
N GLN A 124 -10.84 12.10 -1.44
CA GLN A 124 -10.10 13.19 -0.80
C GLN A 124 -8.64 12.80 -0.55
N SER A 125 -7.74 13.76 -0.75
CA SER A 125 -6.29 13.54 -0.60
C SER A 125 -5.90 12.95 0.75
N GLU A 126 -6.64 13.31 1.80
CA GLU A 126 -6.43 12.84 3.16
C GLU A 126 -6.79 11.34 3.32
N VAL A 127 -7.84 10.89 2.64
CA VAL A 127 -8.23 9.49 2.62
C VAL A 127 -7.18 8.68 1.87
N ILE A 128 -6.79 9.15 0.69
CA ILE A 128 -5.77 8.49 -0.14
C ILE A 128 -4.42 8.40 0.58
N ALA A 129 -3.98 9.49 1.23
CA ALA A 129 -2.73 9.51 1.98
C ALA A 129 -2.74 8.56 3.19
N GLY A 130 -3.91 8.29 3.76
CA GLY A 130 -4.09 7.34 4.87
C GLY A 130 -4.02 5.87 4.45
N LEU A 131 -4.16 5.55 3.17
CA LEU A 131 -4.15 4.17 2.68
C LEU A 131 -2.77 3.52 2.83
N LYS A 132 -2.77 2.22 3.15
CA LYS A 132 -1.57 1.40 3.28
C LYS A 132 -1.57 0.30 2.21
N ILE A 133 -0.40 -0.02 1.69
CA ILE A 133 -0.23 -1.19 0.80
C ILE A 133 -0.59 -2.45 1.60
N GLY A 134 -1.38 -3.36 1.02
CA GLY A 134 -1.89 -4.54 1.71
C GLY A 134 -3.17 -4.32 2.52
N GLU A 135 -3.64 -3.08 2.66
CA GLU A 135 -4.90 -2.79 3.35
C GLU A 135 -6.09 -3.33 2.55
N ARG A 136 -7.02 -3.98 3.24
CA ARG A 136 -8.29 -4.42 2.65
C ARG A 136 -9.23 -3.24 2.47
N VAL A 137 -9.85 -3.20 1.29
CA VAL A 137 -10.89 -2.23 0.93
C VAL A 137 -12.12 -2.95 0.39
N PHE A 138 -13.25 -2.27 0.32
CA PHE A 138 -14.54 -2.89 0.08
C PHE A 138 -15.20 -2.35 -1.18
N LEU A 139 -15.80 -3.26 -1.96
CA LEU A 139 -16.65 -2.94 -3.09
C LEU A 139 -18.01 -2.46 -2.59
N LYS A 140 -18.43 -1.28 -3.03
CA LYS A 140 -19.75 -0.70 -2.75
C LYS A 140 -20.51 -0.47 -4.06
N ASN A 141 -21.66 -1.11 -4.21
CA ASN A 141 -22.51 -0.89 -5.39
C ASN A 141 -23.21 0.48 -5.30
N LYS A 142 -23.00 1.32 -6.31
CA LYS A 142 -23.68 2.62 -6.49
C LYS A 142 -24.32 2.68 -7.87
N LYS A 143 -25.58 2.24 -7.95
CA LYS A 143 -26.38 2.20 -9.17
C LYS A 143 -25.70 1.40 -10.30
N ARG A 144 -24.80 2.03 -11.07
CA ARG A 144 -24.12 1.43 -12.24
C ARG A 144 -22.59 1.35 -12.08
N ARG A 145 -22.05 1.77 -10.93
CA ARG A 145 -20.60 1.81 -10.67
C ARG A 145 -20.28 1.11 -9.36
N LEU A 146 -19.11 0.50 -9.33
CA LEU A 146 -18.52 -0.01 -8.10
C LEU A 146 -17.55 1.02 -7.53
N GLU A 147 -17.88 1.52 -6.35
CA GLU A 147 -17.00 2.35 -5.54
C GLU A 147 -16.12 1.47 -4.68
N ILE A 148 -14.92 1.97 -4.40
CA ILE A 148 -14.02 1.40 -3.39
C ILE A 148 -14.10 2.28 -2.14
N ARG A 149 -14.30 1.63 -1.00
CA ARG A 149 -14.33 2.27 0.31
C ARG A 149 -13.36 1.60 1.27
N ASN A 150 -12.73 2.40 2.14
CA ASN A 150 -11.89 1.87 3.20
C ASN A 150 -12.74 1.31 4.36
N LYS A 151 -12.11 0.79 5.40
CA LYS A 151 -12.76 0.24 6.61
C LYS A 151 -13.65 1.25 7.35
N LYS A 152 -13.37 2.56 7.18
CA LYS A 152 -14.18 3.65 7.76
C LYS A 152 -15.33 4.10 6.85
N GLU A 153 -15.64 3.34 5.81
CA GLU A 153 -16.63 3.68 4.76
C GLU A 153 -16.29 4.98 3.99
N GLU A 154 -15.05 5.50 4.10
CA GLU A 154 -14.61 6.67 3.35
C GLU A 154 -14.35 6.29 1.88
N TYR A 155 -14.72 7.18 0.97
CA TYR A 155 -14.58 6.96 -0.47
C TYR A 155 -13.12 7.04 -0.91
N VAL A 156 -12.65 5.98 -1.58
CA VAL A 156 -11.28 5.87 -2.11
C VAL A 156 -11.23 6.19 -3.61
N GLY A 157 -12.17 5.68 -4.36
CA GLY A 157 -12.26 5.85 -5.81
C GLY A 157 -13.31 4.95 -6.42
N CYS A 158 -13.39 4.87 -7.74
CA CYS A 158 -14.28 3.96 -8.41
C CYS A 158 -13.55 3.11 -9.48
N LEU A 159 -14.13 1.96 -9.79
CA LEU A 159 -13.67 1.11 -10.87
C LEU A 159 -14.02 1.69 -12.23
N PRO A 160 -13.22 1.42 -13.29
CA PRO A 160 -13.62 1.65 -14.68
C PRO A 160 -14.96 1.01 -15.00
N ASP A 161 -15.73 1.64 -15.90
CA ASP A 161 -17.12 1.27 -16.17
C ASP A 161 -17.26 -0.16 -16.73
N ASP A 162 -16.33 -0.59 -17.58
CA ASP A 162 -16.28 -1.95 -18.14
C ASP A 162 -16.07 -3.01 -17.06
N ILE A 163 -15.13 -2.75 -16.14
CA ILE A 163 -14.83 -3.64 -15.01
C ILE A 163 -15.97 -3.62 -13.99
N SER A 164 -16.54 -2.44 -13.72
CA SER A 164 -17.70 -2.31 -12.83
C SER A 164 -18.88 -3.15 -13.30
N LYS A 165 -19.27 -3.03 -14.59
CA LYS A 165 -20.36 -3.82 -15.15
C LYS A 165 -20.10 -5.32 -15.06
N ARG A 166 -18.87 -5.73 -15.37
CA ARG A 166 -18.47 -7.13 -15.31
C ARG A 166 -18.54 -7.67 -13.89
N LEU A 167 -17.92 -7.00 -12.92
CA LEU A 167 -17.94 -7.44 -11.54
C LEU A 167 -19.33 -7.41 -10.90
N LEU A 168 -20.20 -6.43 -11.26
CA LEU A 168 -21.59 -6.41 -10.81
C LEU A 168 -22.33 -7.69 -11.22
N PHE A 169 -22.19 -8.13 -12.47
CA PHE A 169 -22.80 -9.38 -12.95
C PHE A 169 -22.35 -10.60 -12.11
N PHE A 170 -21.06 -10.67 -11.73
CA PHE A 170 -20.55 -11.75 -10.89
C PHE A 170 -21.02 -11.63 -9.43
N LEU A 171 -21.03 -10.42 -8.87
CA LEU A 171 -21.51 -10.16 -7.48
C LEU A 171 -23.01 -10.51 -7.35
N GLU A 172 -23.84 -10.14 -8.32
CA GLU A 172 -25.27 -10.50 -8.39
C GLU A 172 -25.48 -12.02 -8.47
N SER A 173 -24.48 -12.73 -9.00
CA SER A 173 -24.46 -14.20 -9.06
C SER A 173 -23.85 -14.86 -7.81
N SER A 174 -23.66 -14.11 -6.74
CA SER A 174 -23.09 -14.57 -5.46
C SER A 174 -21.62 -14.97 -5.54
N SER A 175 -20.84 -14.33 -6.41
CA SER A 175 -19.38 -14.39 -6.37
C SER A 175 -18.84 -13.46 -5.31
N GLU A 176 -17.72 -13.85 -4.68
CA GLU A 176 -17.08 -13.09 -3.59
C GLU A 176 -15.68 -12.68 -4.02
N TYR A 177 -15.30 -11.45 -3.72
CA TYR A 177 -14.01 -10.87 -4.07
C TYR A 177 -13.33 -10.27 -2.84
N GLU A 178 -12.03 -10.45 -2.77
CA GLU A 178 -11.16 -9.69 -1.89
C GLU A 178 -10.50 -8.57 -2.67
N VAL A 179 -10.45 -7.38 -2.09
CA VAL A 179 -9.84 -6.20 -2.69
C VAL A 179 -8.83 -5.62 -1.73
N ILE A 180 -7.61 -5.40 -2.23
CA ILE A 180 -6.46 -4.99 -1.43
C ILE A 180 -5.79 -3.81 -2.13
N ILE A 181 -5.32 -2.82 -1.37
CA ILE A 181 -4.51 -1.71 -1.90
C ILE A 181 -3.15 -2.27 -2.30
N LYS A 182 -2.80 -2.13 -3.57
CA LYS A 182 -1.50 -2.50 -4.12
C LYS A 182 -0.55 -1.31 -4.15
N GLU A 183 -1.05 -0.14 -4.53
CA GLU A 183 -0.32 1.12 -4.54
C GLU A 183 -1.26 2.28 -4.18
N ALA A 184 -0.76 3.26 -3.44
CA ALA A 184 -1.50 4.49 -3.16
C ALA A 184 -0.55 5.68 -3.13
N THR A 185 -0.59 6.47 -4.19
CA THR A 185 0.07 7.77 -4.30
C THR A 185 -0.99 8.87 -4.37
N LYS A 186 -0.57 10.12 -4.35
CA LYS A 186 -1.48 11.28 -4.42
C LYS A 186 -2.38 11.28 -5.66
N SER A 187 -1.89 10.76 -6.78
CA SER A 187 -2.55 10.81 -8.09
C SER A 187 -2.89 9.45 -8.68
N ASN A 188 -2.44 8.37 -8.06
CA ASN A 188 -2.66 7.01 -8.52
C ASN A 188 -2.97 6.08 -7.36
N VAL A 189 -4.04 5.32 -7.48
CA VAL A 189 -4.37 4.23 -6.55
C VAL A 189 -4.61 2.97 -7.37
N GLU A 190 -3.81 1.95 -7.11
CA GLU A 190 -4.00 0.62 -7.66
C GLU A 190 -4.53 -0.33 -6.60
N ILE A 191 -5.53 -1.08 -6.98
CA ILE A 191 -6.06 -2.18 -6.17
C ILE A 191 -5.75 -3.52 -6.82
N PHE A 192 -5.58 -4.53 -6.00
CA PHE A 192 -5.52 -5.91 -6.41
C PHE A 192 -6.85 -6.58 -6.03
N VAL A 193 -7.53 -7.15 -7.03
CA VAL A 193 -8.81 -7.84 -6.86
C VAL A 193 -8.59 -9.33 -7.06
N ARG A 194 -9.04 -10.12 -6.10
CA ARG A 194 -8.97 -11.58 -6.12
C ARG A 194 -10.35 -12.21 -5.93
N GLU A 195 -10.72 -13.11 -6.83
CA GLU A 195 -11.91 -13.93 -6.68
C GLU A 195 -11.67 -14.97 -5.58
N LEU A 196 -12.46 -14.91 -4.50
CA LEU A 196 -12.44 -15.89 -3.40
C LEU A 196 -13.38 -17.06 -3.71
N LYS A 197 -14.56 -16.74 -4.24
CA LYS A 197 -15.60 -17.73 -4.53
C LYS A 197 -16.36 -17.33 -5.78
N LYS A 198 -16.62 -18.30 -6.62
CA LYS A 198 -17.40 -18.11 -7.84
C LYS A 198 -18.85 -18.55 -7.62
N GLY A 199 -19.76 -17.68 -7.99
CA GLY A 199 -21.19 -17.97 -7.93
C GLY A 199 -21.60 -19.11 -8.88
N SER A 200 -22.59 -19.90 -8.49
CA SER A 200 -23.01 -21.10 -9.22
C SER A 200 -23.48 -20.80 -10.64
N LYS A 201 -24.16 -19.68 -10.86
CA LYS A 201 -24.68 -19.25 -12.17
C LYS A 201 -23.62 -18.82 -13.18
N VAL A 202 -22.42 -18.51 -12.70
CA VAL A 202 -21.31 -17.97 -13.52
C VAL A 202 -20.06 -18.86 -13.52
N LYS A 203 -20.21 -20.15 -13.18
CA LYS A 203 -19.08 -21.09 -13.10
C LYS A 203 -18.24 -21.19 -14.39
N ASN A 204 -18.90 -21.10 -15.54
CA ASN A 204 -18.26 -21.22 -16.86
C ASN A 204 -17.71 -19.89 -17.41
N PHE A 205 -17.86 -18.79 -16.70
CA PHE A 205 -17.35 -17.49 -17.11
C PHE A 205 -16.07 -17.13 -16.36
N ILE A 206 -15.16 -16.42 -17.00
CA ILE A 206 -13.91 -15.93 -16.41
C ILE A 206 -14.18 -14.55 -15.83
N SER A 207 -13.75 -14.28 -14.58
CA SER A 207 -13.99 -12.99 -13.92
C SER A 207 -13.14 -11.86 -14.50
N PHE A 208 -11.91 -12.17 -14.94
CA PHE A 208 -10.96 -11.21 -15.49
C PHE A 208 -10.32 -11.68 -16.77
#